data_79fa951a9463e568b0c4d03b5b64b227
#
_entry.id   79fa951a9463e568b0c4d03b5b64b227
#
_cell.length_a   1.000
_cell.length_b   1.000
_cell.length_c   1.000
_cell.angle_alpha   90.00
_cell.angle_beta   90.00
_cell.angle_gamma   90.00
#
_symmetry.space_group_name_H-M   'P 1'
#
loop_
_entity.id
_entity.type
_entity.pdbx_description
1 polymer ?
#
loop_
_entity_poly.entity_id
_entity_poly.type
_entity_poly.pdbx_seq_one_letter_code
_entity_poly.pdbx_strand_id
1 'polypeptide(L)'
;MYSRGMLINGRHIFLRLVLDQGFYPDGIYTAPDEETLRRDIELSLAAGFNGARLHQKAFEPRFLYHCDAMGYMVWGEYGNWGMDYSNAEALPDMLMEWLEILNRDYNHPSIICWCPFNETWDYAGRRQNSSLIQAVYRATKQADYT
;
A
#
# COMPACT_ATOMS: atom_id res chain seq x y z
N MET A 1 -6.33 28.59 -9.16
CA MET A 1 -6.21 27.34 -8.38
C MET A 1 -4.99 26.60 -8.93
N TYR A 2 -3.86 26.71 -8.26
CA TYR A 2 -2.64 26.01 -8.69
C TYR A 2 -2.82 24.53 -8.30
N SER A 3 -2.96 23.64 -9.28
CA SER A 3 -2.86 22.21 -9.06
C SER A 3 -1.39 21.93 -8.68
N ARG A 4 -1.13 21.80 -7.38
CA ARG A 4 0.16 21.33 -6.90
C ARG A 4 0.22 19.84 -7.22
N GLY A 5 0.79 19.50 -8.38
CA GLY A 5 1.10 18.13 -8.71
C GLY A 5 2.05 17.51 -7.68
N MET A 6 2.16 16.18 -7.69
CA MET A 6 3.09 15.50 -6.79
C MET A 6 4.54 15.89 -7.12
N LEU A 7 5.31 16.16 -6.09
CA LEU A 7 6.73 16.46 -6.19
C LEU A 7 7.53 15.33 -5.56
N ILE A 8 8.50 14.79 -6.30
CA ILE A 8 9.51 13.87 -5.75
C ILE A 8 10.87 14.48 -5.98
N ASN A 9 11.65 14.66 -4.93
CA ASN A 9 12.95 15.31 -4.96
C ASN A 9 12.91 16.69 -5.67
N GLY A 10 11.84 17.47 -5.40
CA GLY A 10 11.64 18.82 -5.97
C GLY A 10 11.20 18.85 -7.44
N ARG A 11 10.95 17.71 -8.06
CA ARG A 11 10.50 17.62 -9.46
C ARG A 11 9.04 17.17 -9.55
N HIS A 12 8.27 17.82 -10.43
CA HIS A 12 6.93 17.38 -10.72
C HIS A 12 6.93 16.00 -11.40
N ILE A 13 6.14 15.08 -10.86
CA ILE A 13 5.99 13.74 -11.40
C ILE A 13 4.50 13.48 -11.68
N PHE A 14 4.25 12.89 -12.84
CA PHE A 14 2.95 12.31 -13.17
C PHE A 14 2.97 10.82 -12.85
N LEU A 15 2.17 10.41 -11.87
CA LEU A 15 2.06 9.01 -11.46
C LEU A 15 1.27 8.22 -12.49
N ARG A 16 1.89 7.18 -13.03
CA ARG A 16 1.28 6.16 -13.89
C ARG A 16 1.42 4.84 -13.19
N LEU A 17 0.48 4.56 -12.29
CA LEU A 17 0.52 3.39 -11.43
C LEU A 17 -0.36 2.28 -11.99
N VAL A 18 0.11 1.04 -11.89
CA VAL A 18 -0.70 -0.16 -12.08
C VAL A 18 -1.27 -0.58 -10.72
N LEU A 19 -2.44 -1.22 -10.72
CA LEU A 19 -2.95 -1.90 -9.53
C LEU A 19 -2.37 -3.31 -9.52
N ASP A 20 -1.62 -3.65 -8.47
CA ASP A 20 -0.97 -4.94 -8.29
C ASP A 20 -1.49 -5.63 -7.03
N GLN A 21 -2.01 -6.85 -7.19
CA GLN A 21 -2.52 -7.66 -6.08
C GLN A 21 -1.53 -8.73 -5.64
N GLY A 22 -0.41 -8.89 -6.33
CA GLY A 22 0.66 -9.82 -5.96
C GLY A 22 0.25 -11.29 -5.97
N PHE A 23 -0.53 -11.72 -6.98
CA PHE A 23 -0.88 -13.12 -7.19
C PHE A 23 -0.02 -13.73 -8.28
N TYR A 24 0.39 -14.97 -8.07
CA TYR A 24 1.26 -15.73 -8.96
C TYR A 24 0.66 -17.08 -9.33
N PRO A 25 0.80 -17.56 -10.58
CA PRO A 25 0.22 -18.84 -11.01
C PRO A 25 0.65 -20.04 -10.14
N ASP A 26 1.93 -20.09 -9.79
CA ASP A 26 2.51 -21.24 -9.07
C ASP A 26 2.54 -21.03 -7.55
N GLY A 27 2.69 -19.79 -7.08
CA GLY A 27 2.82 -19.45 -5.67
C GLY A 27 1.54 -18.91 -5.03
N ILE A 28 0.50 -18.69 -5.82
CA ILE A 28 -0.78 -18.07 -5.44
C ILE A 28 -0.55 -16.70 -4.82
N TYR A 29 -0.25 -16.62 -3.54
CA TYR A 29 -0.07 -15.36 -2.78
C TYR A 29 1.39 -15.03 -2.50
N THR A 30 2.33 -15.84 -2.97
CA THR A 30 3.77 -15.71 -2.79
C THR A 30 4.47 -15.89 -4.12
N ALA A 31 5.45 -15.05 -4.44
CA ALA A 31 6.26 -15.22 -5.63
C ALA A 31 7.06 -16.52 -5.54
N PRO A 32 7.18 -17.29 -6.65
CA PRO A 32 7.94 -18.53 -6.65
C PRO A 32 9.44 -18.31 -6.40
N ASP A 33 9.97 -17.19 -6.82
CA ASP A 33 11.36 -16.81 -6.66
C ASP A 33 11.57 -15.29 -6.73
N GLU A 34 12.77 -14.84 -6.45
CA GLU A 34 13.15 -13.43 -6.46
C GLU A 34 13.19 -12.84 -7.88
N GLU A 35 13.53 -13.65 -8.88
CA GLU A 35 13.53 -13.20 -10.28
C GLU A 35 12.12 -12.83 -10.75
N THR A 36 11.11 -13.57 -10.31
CA THR A 36 9.70 -13.27 -10.60
C THR A 36 9.29 -11.91 -10.03
N LEU A 37 9.68 -11.60 -8.78
CA LEU A 37 9.43 -10.28 -8.19
C LEU A 37 10.06 -9.15 -9.01
N ARG A 38 11.31 -9.31 -9.41
CA ARG A 38 12.03 -8.34 -10.23
C ARG A 38 11.39 -8.20 -11.61
N ARG A 39 10.97 -9.30 -12.20
CA ARG A 39 10.38 -9.35 -13.55
C ARG A 39 9.05 -8.60 -13.63
N ASP A 40 8.21 -8.65 -12.60
CA ASP A 40 6.96 -7.90 -12.56
C ASP A 40 7.21 -6.38 -12.65
N ILE A 41 8.20 -5.89 -11.93
CA ILE A 41 8.60 -4.47 -11.99
C ILE A 41 9.14 -4.12 -13.37
N GLU A 42 9.99 -4.95 -13.96
CA GLU A 42 10.54 -4.73 -15.30
C GLU A 42 9.44 -4.65 -16.37
N LEU A 43 8.47 -5.55 -16.33
CA LEU A 43 7.34 -5.55 -17.25
C LEU A 43 6.47 -4.30 -17.09
N SER A 44 6.22 -3.88 -15.87
CA SER A 44 5.47 -2.67 -15.58
C SER A 44 6.19 -1.42 -16.11
N LEU A 45 7.50 -1.29 -15.85
CA LEU A 45 8.32 -0.21 -16.36
C LEU A 45 8.37 -0.21 -17.90
N ALA A 46 8.55 -1.38 -18.54
CA ALA A 46 8.55 -1.52 -19.98
C ALA A 46 7.22 -1.14 -20.63
N ALA A 47 6.10 -1.34 -19.91
CA ALA A 47 4.78 -0.90 -20.34
C ALA A 47 4.53 0.61 -20.14
N GLY A 48 5.50 1.33 -19.55
CA GLY A 48 5.43 2.79 -19.35
C GLY A 48 4.84 3.24 -18.04
N PHE A 49 4.55 2.31 -17.11
CA PHE A 49 4.20 2.66 -15.74
C PHE A 49 5.46 3.05 -14.95
N ASN A 50 5.30 3.84 -13.91
CA ASN A 50 6.41 4.25 -13.04
C ASN A 50 6.19 3.83 -11.57
N GLY A 51 5.22 2.95 -11.32
CA GLY A 51 4.92 2.45 -10.01
C GLY A 51 3.64 1.62 -9.96
N ALA A 52 3.28 1.20 -8.75
CA ALA A 52 2.09 0.41 -8.47
C ALA A 52 1.38 0.85 -7.18
N ARG A 53 0.09 0.60 -7.13
CA ARG A 53 -0.66 0.50 -5.88
C ARG A 53 -0.68 -0.98 -5.49
N LEU A 54 -0.08 -1.32 -4.34
CA LEU A 54 0.03 -2.68 -3.82
C LEU A 54 -1.28 -3.06 -3.12
N HIS A 55 -2.29 -3.46 -3.94
CA HIS A 55 -3.67 -3.54 -3.52
C HIS A 55 -3.96 -4.71 -2.57
N GLN A 56 -4.51 -4.38 -1.38
CA GLN A 56 -5.00 -5.33 -0.39
C GLN A 56 -3.95 -6.34 0.12
N LYS A 57 -2.67 -5.97 0.10
CA LYS A 57 -1.59 -6.86 0.51
C LYS A 57 -0.38 -6.09 1.02
N ALA A 58 0.18 -6.50 2.16
CA ALA A 58 1.53 -6.12 2.55
C ALA A 58 2.52 -6.98 1.75
N PHE A 59 3.19 -6.37 0.78
CA PHE A 59 4.12 -7.07 -0.11
C PHE A 59 5.38 -7.53 0.63
N GLU A 60 6.07 -8.48 0.02
CA GLU A 60 7.33 -9.02 0.54
C GLU A 60 8.41 -7.92 0.59
N PRO A 61 9.24 -7.85 1.65
CA PRO A 61 10.34 -6.89 1.72
C PRO A 61 11.30 -6.97 0.53
N ARG A 62 11.49 -8.15 -0.06
CA ARG A 62 12.31 -8.33 -1.27
C ARG A 62 11.73 -7.64 -2.49
N PHE A 63 10.40 -7.61 -2.64
CA PHE A 63 9.74 -6.82 -3.69
C PHE A 63 10.02 -5.33 -3.51
N LEU A 64 9.88 -4.82 -2.27
CA LEU A 64 10.17 -3.43 -1.95
C LEU A 64 11.65 -3.07 -2.19
N TYR A 65 12.57 -3.98 -1.87
CA TYR A 65 13.99 -3.80 -2.20
C TYR A 65 14.21 -3.62 -3.73
N HIS A 66 13.55 -4.41 -4.56
CA HIS A 66 13.63 -4.24 -6.01
C HIS A 66 12.97 -2.93 -6.47
N CYS A 67 11.86 -2.53 -5.86
CA CYS A 67 11.25 -1.21 -6.10
C CYS A 67 12.25 -0.08 -5.82
N ASP A 68 12.96 -0.14 -4.68
CA ASP A 68 13.98 0.85 -4.32
C ASP A 68 15.12 0.88 -5.34
N ALA A 69 15.65 -0.28 -5.68
CA ALA A 69 16.79 -0.41 -6.60
C ALA A 69 16.47 0.04 -8.02
N MET A 70 15.23 -0.13 -8.46
CA MET A 70 14.77 0.17 -9.82
C MET A 70 14.05 1.52 -9.94
N GLY A 71 13.84 2.23 -8.83
CA GLY A 71 13.13 3.52 -8.81
C GLY A 71 11.63 3.38 -9.13
N TYR A 72 11.02 2.28 -8.75
CA TYR A 72 9.61 1.97 -8.97
C TYR A 72 8.79 2.41 -7.76
N MET A 73 7.93 3.42 -7.94
CA MET A 73 7.18 4.04 -6.85
C MET A 73 5.97 3.19 -6.45
N VAL A 74 5.74 3.01 -5.14
CA VAL A 74 4.64 2.18 -4.67
C VAL A 74 3.80 2.84 -3.58
N TRP A 75 2.52 2.47 -3.53
CA TRP A 75 1.65 2.70 -2.40
C TRP A 75 1.60 1.43 -1.56
N GLY A 76 2.08 1.49 -0.33
CA GLY A 76 1.93 0.41 0.64
C GLY A 76 0.50 0.36 1.16
N GLU A 77 -0.13 -0.82 1.12
CA GLU A 77 -1.54 -0.97 1.47
C GLU A 77 -1.76 -2.11 2.47
N TYR A 78 -2.78 -1.96 3.30
CA TYR A 78 -3.25 -2.99 4.23
C TYR A 78 -4.35 -3.83 3.59
N GLY A 79 -4.34 -5.15 3.86
CA GLY A 79 -5.38 -6.07 3.41
C GLY A 79 -6.62 -6.00 4.29
N ASN A 80 -7.46 -4.99 4.06
CA ASN A 80 -8.58 -4.67 4.95
C ASN A 80 -9.93 -5.33 4.58
N TRP A 81 -10.01 -6.09 3.50
CA TRP A 81 -11.26 -6.74 3.10
C TRP A 81 -11.68 -7.82 4.11
N GLY A 82 -12.96 -7.89 4.37
CA GLY A 82 -13.52 -8.79 5.38
C GLY A 82 -13.65 -8.16 6.77
N MET A 83 -13.12 -6.95 6.98
CA MET A 83 -13.31 -6.23 8.23
C MET A 83 -14.73 -5.68 8.36
N ASP A 84 -15.28 -5.78 9.55
CA ASP A 84 -16.51 -5.08 9.94
C ASP A 84 -16.19 -3.68 10.46
N TYR A 85 -16.25 -2.70 9.59
CA TYR A 85 -15.98 -1.29 9.93
C TYR A 85 -17.03 -0.65 10.84
N SER A 86 -18.15 -1.31 11.11
CA SER A 86 -19.14 -0.84 12.06
C SER A 86 -18.78 -1.20 13.52
N ASN A 87 -17.87 -2.16 13.71
CA ASN A 87 -17.48 -2.69 15.00
C ASN A 87 -16.08 -2.21 15.42
N ALA A 88 -16.01 -1.49 16.55
CA ALA A 88 -14.74 -1.02 17.09
C ALA A 88 -13.81 -2.15 17.60
N GLU A 89 -14.32 -3.36 17.83
CA GLU A 89 -13.53 -4.51 18.27
C GLU A 89 -12.51 -4.97 17.23
N ALA A 90 -12.73 -4.68 15.95
CA ALA A 90 -11.77 -4.96 14.88
C ALA A 90 -10.54 -4.02 14.90
N LEU A 91 -10.62 -2.88 15.60
CA LEU A 91 -9.56 -1.86 15.59
C LEU A 91 -8.24 -2.33 16.21
N PRO A 92 -8.19 -3.01 17.37
CA PRO A 92 -6.92 -3.38 18.00
C PRO A 92 -6.07 -4.27 17.09
N ASP A 93 -6.67 -5.30 16.48
CA ASP A 93 -5.94 -6.25 15.63
C ASP A 93 -5.43 -5.57 14.36
N MET A 94 -6.32 -4.86 13.66
CA MET A 94 -5.93 -4.10 12.47
C MET A 94 -4.81 -3.09 12.77
N LEU A 95 -4.94 -2.35 13.87
CA LEU A 95 -3.99 -1.29 14.20
C LEU A 95 -2.61 -1.85 14.53
N MET A 96 -2.55 -2.96 15.27
CA MET A 96 -1.28 -3.63 15.57
C MET A 96 -0.58 -4.10 14.29
N GLU A 97 -1.27 -4.86 13.45
CA GLU A 97 -0.70 -5.36 12.19
C GLU A 97 -0.27 -4.20 11.26
N TRP A 98 -1.11 -3.17 11.15
CA TRP A 98 -0.79 -2.02 10.32
C TRP A 98 0.44 -1.26 10.80
N LEU A 99 0.58 -1.04 12.09
CA LEU A 99 1.76 -0.38 12.67
C LEU A 99 3.03 -1.24 12.52
N GLU A 100 2.92 -2.56 12.56
CA GLU A 100 4.04 -3.46 12.27
C GLU A 100 4.48 -3.35 10.81
N ILE A 101 3.53 -3.29 9.85
CA ILE A 101 3.82 -3.06 8.43
C ILE A 101 4.52 -1.72 8.23
N LEU A 102 3.98 -0.63 8.79
CA LEU A 102 4.59 0.69 8.71
C LEU A 102 6.03 0.69 9.25
N ASN A 103 6.24 0.11 10.44
CA ASN A 103 7.56 0.04 11.06
C ASN A 103 8.55 -0.83 10.27
N ARG A 104 8.07 -1.93 9.68
CA ARG A 104 8.90 -2.81 8.84
C ARG A 104 9.38 -2.09 7.59
N ASP A 105 8.47 -1.36 6.95
CA ASP A 105 8.68 -0.86 5.59
C ASP A 105 9.02 0.64 5.53
N TYR A 106 9.06 1.33 6.68
CA TYR A 106 9.30 2.77 6.79
C TYR A 106 10.50 3.29 6.00
N ASN A 107 11.57 2.51 5.93
CA ASN A 107 12.83 2.93 5.31
C ASN A 107 12.93 2.61 3.80
N HIS A 108 11.87 2.13 3.17
CA HIS A 108 11.84 1.93 1.72
C HIS A 108 11.53 3.24 0.99
N PRO A 109 12.51 3.87 0.29
CA PRO A 109 12.29 5.14 -0.39
C PRO A 109 11.35 5.04 -1.60
N SER A 110 11.04 3.84 -2.07
CA SER A 110 10.05 3.59 -3.11
C SER A 110 8.62 3.79 -2.63
N ILE A 111 8.35 3.68 -1.33
CA ILE A 111 7.01 3.89 -0.77
C ILE A 111 6.73 5.38 -0.69
N ILE A 112 5.80 5.83 -1.52
CA ILE A 112 5.42 7.26 -1.63
C ILE A 112 4.05 7.58 -1.02
N CYS A 113 3.32 6.56 -0.57
CA CYS A 113 2.01 6.70 0.05
C CYS A 113 1.65 5.46 0.86
N TRP A 114 0.90 5.66 1.95
CA TRP A 114 0.31 4.63 2.77
C TRP A 114 -1.21 4.62 2.60
N CYS A 115 -1.78 3.43 2.37
CA CYS A 115 -3.21 3.23 2.18
C CYS A 115 -3.74 2.20 3.18
N PRO A 116 -4.19 2.62 4.38
CA PRO A 116 -4.69 1.68 5.39
C PRO A 116 -6.03 1.06 5.01
N PHE A 117 -6.78 1.67 4.09
CA PHE A 117 -8.11 1.22 3.71
C PHE A 117 -8.32 1.27 2.21
N ASN A 118 -8.89 0.20 1.68
CA ASN A 118 -9.52 0.18 0.37
C ASN A 118 -11.03 0.01 0.55
N GLU A 119 -11.81 0.93 -0.03
CA GLU A 119 -13.28 0.80 -0.15
C GLU A 119 -13.97 0.44 1.16
N THR A 120 -14.03 1.39 2.09
CA THR A 120 -14.82 1.24 3.32
C THR A 120 -16.28 1.55 3.06
N TRP A 121 -17.17 0.70 3.56
CA TRP A 121 -18.62 0.89 3.46
C TRP A 121 -19.35 0.38 4.70
N ASP A 122 -20.65 0.62 4.70
CA ASP A 122 -21.54 0.09 5.73
C ASP A 122 -21.59 -1.44 5.66
N TYR A 123 -21.60 -2.10 6.81
CA TYR A 123 -21.58 -3.56 6.91
C TYR A 123 -22.90 -4.10 7.42
N ALA A 124 -23.56 -4.98 6.65
CA ALA A 124 -24.81 -5.63 7.03
C ALA A 124 -25.88 -4.67 7.57
N GLY A 125 -26.04 -3.50 6.93
CA GLY A 125 -27.00 -2.46 7.33
C GLY A 125 -26.58 -1.60 8.52
N ARG A 126 -25.38 -1.82 9.08
CA ARG A 126 -24.78 -0.96 10.11
C ARG A 126 -23.83 0.04 9.46
N ARG A 127 -23.91 1.28 9.90
CA ARG A 127 -23.01 2.34 9.41
C ARG A 127 -21.57 2.09 9.88
N GLN A 128 -20.61 2.40 8.98
CA GLN A 128 -19.22 2.37 9.36
C GLN A 128 -18.93 3.31 10.53
N ASN A 129 -18.03 2.88 11.40
CA ASN A 129 -17.58 3.67 12.55
C ASN A 129 -16.50 4.66 12.13
N SER A 130 -16.88 5.93 11.94
CA SER A 130 -15.95 6.99 11.53
C SER A 130 -14.81 7.19 12.54
N SER A 131 -15.01 6.90 13.82
CA SER A 131 -13.96 7.02 14.83
C SER A 131 -12.87 5.97 14.63
N LEU A 132 -13.22 4.75 14.21
CA LEU A 132 -12.27 3.72 13.81
C LEU A 132 -11.40 4.20 12.65
N ILE A 133 -12.02 4.66 11.57
CA ILE A 133 -11.31 5.17 10.39
C ILE A 133 -10.35 6.30 10.77
N GLN A 134 -10.83 7.26 11.58
CA GLN A 134 -10.01 8.38 12.05
C GLN A 134 -8.85 7.93 12.94
N ALA A 135 -9.06 6.94 13.81
CA ALA A 135 -8.00 6.42 14.68
C ALA A 135 -6.85 5.82 13.87
N VAL A 136 -7.16 4.98 12.88
CA VAL A 136 -6.16 4.39 11.98
C VAL A 136 -5.44 5.46 11.15
N TYR A 137 -6.18 6.43 10.58
CA TYR A 137 -5.58 7.54 9.85
C TYR A 137 -4.58 8.33 10.72
N ARG A 138 -4.98 8.69 11.95
CA ARG A 138 -4.12 9.43 12.88
C ARG A 138 -2.88 8.62 13.27
N ALA A 139 -3.05 7.32 13.55
CA ALA A 139 -1.93 6.44 13.86
C ALA A 139 -0.94 6.32 12.69
N THR A 140 -1.45 6.22 11.45
CA THR A 140 -0.61 6.24 10.24
C THR A 140 0.20 7.52 10.14
N LYS A 141 -0.44 8.68 10.33
CA LYS A 141 0.24 9.99 10.28
C LYS A 141 1.19 10.24 11.45
N GLN A 142 1.04 9.52 12.56
CA GLN A 142 2.00 9.56 13.67
C GLN A 142 3.19 8.64 13.42
N ALA A 143 2.97 7.49 12.79
CA ALA A 143 4.04 6.56 12.43
C ALA A 143 4.90 7.10 11.28
N ASP A 144 4.29 7.77 10.32
CA ASP A 144 4.96 8.44 9.21
C ASP A 144 4.28 9.80 8.96
N TYR A 145 4.98 10.87 9.30
CA TYR A 145 4.48 12.25 9.19
C TYR A 145 4.82 12.93 7.86
N THR A 146 5.51 12.26 6.95
CA THR A 146 5.95 12.78 5.62
C THR A 146 4.86 12.70 4.52
#